data_95e593a8611b652a881662b7e027554d
#
_entry.id   95e593a8611b652a881662b7e027554d
#
_cell.length_a   1.000
_cell.length_b   1.000
_cell.length_c   1.000
_cell.angle_alpha   90.00
_cell.angle_beta   90.00
_cell.angle_gamma   90.00
#
_symmetry.space_group_name_H-M   'P 1'
#
loop_
_entity.id
_entity.type
_entity.pdbx_description
1 polymer ?
#
loop_
_entity_poly.entity_id
_entity_poly.type
_entity_poly.pdbx_seq_one_letter_code
_entity_poly.pdbx_strand_id
1 'polypeptide(L)'
;MCIRDRNQAEDNQAVLDKYVDDYLIPCSSTDYLTDKNLQWLSWEECTLARNEIYARHGRIFKTAEIAAYFKSKDWYAGTIPSNVFDANEAGYLSDVEYANTRFILDYEKAKFGGSYY
;
A
#
# COMPACT_ATOMS: atom_id res chain seq x y z
N MET A 1 -9.45 0.91 -12.74
CA MET A 1 -9.17 -0.43 -12.25
C MET A 1 -7.72 -0.77 -12.39
N CYS A 2 -7.13 -1.35 -11.37
CA CYS A 2 -5.71 -1.70 -11.42
C CYS A 2 -5.37 -2.64 -12.56
N ILE A 3 -6.24 -3.61 -12.83
CA ILE A 3 -5.98 -4.57 -13.89
C ILE A 3 -5.98 -3.91 -15.25
N ARG A 4 -6.91 -2.99 -15.44
CA ARG A 4 -6.96 -2.25 -16.68
C ARG A 4 -5.72 -1.38 -16.83
N ASP A 5 -5.24 -0.85 -15.72
CA ASP A 5 -4.09 0.03 -15.75
C ASP A 5 -2.86 -0.70 -16.27
N ARG A 6 -2.77 -2.00 -16.03
CA ARG A 6 -1.65 -2.77 -16.51
C ARG A 6 -1.57 -2.78 -18.03
N ASN A 7 -2.72 -2.85 -18.69
CA ASN A 7 -2.75 -2.78 -20.14
C ASN A 7 -2.32 -1.41 -20.63
N GLN A 8 -2.72 -0.39 -19.92
CA GLN A 8 -2.34 0.96 -20.27
C GLN A 8 -0.86 1.21 -20.02
N ALA A 9 -0.30 0.49 -19.06
CA ALA A 9 1.12 0.61 -18.78
C ALA A 9 1.95 0.25 -20.00
N GLU A 10 1.48 -0.68 -20.81
CA GLU A 10 2.17 -1.04 -22.03
C GLU A 10 2.22 0.12 -23.02
N ASP A 11 1.11 0.85 -23.10
CA ASP A 11 1.02 1.98 -24.02
C ASP A 11 1.79 3.19 -23.54
N ASN A 12 1.93 3.32 -22.22
CA ASN A 12 2.55 4.49 -21.61
C ASN A 12 3.77 4.12 -20.78
N GLN A 13 4.52 3.16 -21.26
CA GLN A 13 5.58 2.54 -20.48
C GLN A 13 6.56 3.55 -19.90
N ALA A 14 7.02 4.50 -20.71
CA ALA A 14 8.03 5.46 -20.27
C ALA A 14 7.52 6.33 -19.11
N VAL A 15 6.22 6.61 -19.09
CA VAL A 15 5.63 7.45 -18.06
C VAL A 15 5.34 6.65 -16.79
N LEU A 16 4.79 5.45 -16.95
CA LEU A 16 4.27 4.68 -15.82
C LEU A 16 5.33 3.90 -15.07
N ASP A 17 6.44 3.54 -15.72
CA ASP A 17 7.49 2.78 -15.05
C ASP A 17 7.97 3.44 -13.78
N LYS A 18 8.07 4.75 -13.81
CA LYS A 18 8.55 5.50 -12.66
C LYS A 18 7.66 5.31 -11.43
N TYR A 19 6.34 5.20 -11.65
CA TYR A 19 5.39 5.08 -10.56
C TYR A 19 5.09 3.64 -10.19
N VAL A 20 5.07 2.77 -11.18
CA VAL A 20 4.79 1.35 -10.94
C VAL A 20 5.88 0.73 -10.07
N ASP A 21 7.13 1.10 -10.32
CA ASP A 21 8.24 0.56 -9.53
C ASP A 21 8.22 1.06 -8.09
N ASP A 22 7.65 2.25 -7.86
CA ASP A 22 7.61 2.83 -6.53
C ASP A 22 6.47 2.32 -5.67
N TYR A 23 5.37 1.90 -6.29
CA TYR A 23 4.17 1.45 -5.56
C TYR A 23 3.90 -0.02 -5.84
N LEU A 24 3.59 -0.76 -4.78
CA LEU A 24 3.17 -2.16 -4.94
C LEU A 24 1.76 -2.23 -5.52
N ILE A 25 0.87 -1.36 -5.07
CA ILE A 25 -0.48 -1.27 -5.62
C ILE A 25 -0.79 0.21 -5.85
N PRO A 26 -0.47 0.73 -7.04
CA PRO A 26 -0.67 2.17 -7.30
C PRO A 26 -2.10 2.65 -7.13
N CYS A 27 -3.09 1.81 -7.39
CA CYS A 27 -4.49 2.22 -7.33
C CYS A 27 -5.13 2.02 -5.95
N SER A 28 -4.35 1.69 -4.92
CA SER A 28 -4.93 1.38 -3.61
C SER A 28 -5.55 2.60 -2.92
N SER A 29 -5.29 3.80 -3.41
CA SER A 29 -5.91 5.02 -2.87
C SER A 29 -7.13 5.46 -3.66
N THR A 30 -7.40 4.85 -4.81
CA THR A 30 -8.47 5.30 -5.71
C THR A 30 -9.52 4.25 -6.02
N ASP A 31 -9.14 2.97 -6.04
CA ASP A 31 -10.03 1.87 -6.44
C ASP A 31 -10.16 0.86 -5.31
N TYR A 32 -11.36 0.31 -5.13
CA TYR A 32 -11.53 -0.80 -4.19
C TYR A 32 -10.81 -2.03 -4.73
N LEU A 33 -10.00 -2.66 -3.89
CA LEU A 33 -9.19 -3.79 -4.28
C LEU A 33 -9.98 -5.09 -4.28
N THR A 34 -9.49 -6.05 -5.07
CA THR A 34 -10.05 -7.40 -5.13
C THR A 34 -8.91 -8.41 -4.97
N ASP A 35 -9.25 -9.68 -4.86
CA ASP A 35 -8.26 -10.74 -4.76
C ASP A 35 -7.26 -10.69 -5.92
N LYS A 36 -7.72 -10.27 -7.10
CA LYS A 36 -6.86 -10.20 -8.28
C LYS A 36 -5.72 -9.22 -8.12
N ASN A 37 -5.91 -8.19 -7.29
CA ASN A 37 -4.86 -7.21 -7.03
C ASN A 37 -3.78 -7.79 -6.12
N LEU A 38 -4.12 -8.77 -5.30
CA LEU A 38 -3.23 -9.30 -4.28
C LEU A 38 -2.60 -10.64 -4.64
N GLN A 39 -3.21 -11.40 -5.55
CA GLN A 39 -2.76 -12.76 -5.83
C GLN A 39 -1.35 -12.84 -6.40
N TRP A 40 -0.85 -11.75 -6.95
CA TRP A 40 0.49 -11.68 -7.53
C TRP A 40 1.57 -11.28 -6.53
N LEU A 41 1.16 -10.92 -5.32
CA LEU A 41 2.07 -10.44 -4.30
C LEU A 41 2.43 -11.57 -3.34
N SER A 42 3.68 -11.55 -2.86
CA SER A 42 4.10 -12.44 -1.79
C SER A 42 3.48 -11.98 -0.48
N TRP A 43 3.63 -12.79 0.57
CA TRP A 43 3.15 -12.42 1.90
C TRP A 43 3.77 -11.09 2.35
N GLU A 44 5.08 -10.97 2.23
CA GLU A 44 5.75 -9.73 2.61
C GLU A 44 5.24 -8.54 1.81
N GLU A 45 5.04 -8.73 0.51
CA GLU A 45 4.55 -7.67 -0.35
C GLU A 45 3.12 -7.24 0.00
N CYS A 46 2.28 -8.17 0.41
CA CYS A 46 0.92 -7.82 0.86
C CYS A 46 0.98 -6.93 2.09
N THR A 47 1.83 -7.27 3.06
CA THR A 47 1.98 -6.46 4.26
C THR A 47 2.51 -5.07 3.91
N LEU A 48 3.51 -5.02 3.03
CA LEU A 48 4.05 -3.73 2.60
C LEU A 48 3.04 -2.91 1.81
N ALA A 49 2.23 -3.57 0.97
CA ALA A 49 1.20 -2.87 0.20
C ALA A 49 0.14 -2.25 1.10
N ARG A 50 -0.23 -2.94 2.17
CA ARG A 50 -1.16 -2.38 3.15
C ARG A 50 -0.56 -1.17 3.83
N ASN A 51 0.70 -1.26 4.23
CA ASN A 51 1.37 -0.14 4.89
C ASN A 51 1.72 0.99 3.92
N GLU A 52 1.81 0.70 2.62
CA GLU A 52 2.03 1.73 1.61
C GLU A 52 0.92 2.78 1.63
N ILE A 53 -0.31 2.36 1.91
CA ILE A 53 -1.44 3.28 2.01
C ILE A 53 -1.19 4.28 3.15
N TYR A 54 -0.73 3.79 4.29
CA TYR A 54 -0.38 4.66 5.42
C TYR A 54 0.81 5.55 5.09
N ALA A 55 1.79 4.99 4.39
CA ALA A 55 3.02 5.71 4.08
C ALA A 55 2.77 6.91 3.16
N ARG A 56 1.79 6.79 2.26
CA ARG A 56 1.44 7.91 1.37
C ARG A 56 0.97 9.12 2.14
N HIS A 57 0.44 8.91 3.34
CA HIS A 57 -0.02 10.00 4.20
C HIS A 57 1.06 10.46 5.17
N GLY A 58 2.24 9.85 5.13
CA GLY A 58 3.35 10.29 5.96
C GLY A 58 3.46 9.64 7.32
N ARG A 59 2.82 8.48 7.52
CA ARG A 59 2.96 7.75 8.78
C ARG A 59 4.41 7.31 8.98
N ILE A 60 4.92 7.51 10.19
CA ILE A 60 6.24 7.03 10.58
C ILE A 60 6.07 5.64 11.17
N PHE A 61 6.92 4.70 10.76
CA PHE A 61 6.78 3.30 11.13
C PHE A 61 7.76 2.93 12.24
N LYS A 62 7.27 2.15 13.22
CA LYS A 62 8.10 1.66 14.31
C LYS A 62 8.86 0.38 13.93
N THR A 63 8.25 -0.45 13.07
CA THR A 63 8.90 -1.67 12.62
C THR A 63 10.06 -1.31 11.72
N ALA A 64 11.26 -1.73 12.11
CA ALA A 64 12.48 -1.32 11.41
C ALA A 64 12.49 -1.68 9.94
N GLU A 65 12.04 -2.88 9.61
CA GLU A 65 12.01 -3.36 8.22
C GLU A 65 11.06 -2.53 7.36
N ILE A 66 9.89 -2.22 7.88
CA ILE A 66 8.91 -1.41 7.16
C ILE A 66 9.44 0.01 7.01
N ALA A 67 10.00 0.56 8.07
CA ALA A 67 10.56 1.91 8.04
C ALA A 67 11.67 2.02 6.99
N ALA A 68 12.57 1.04 6.94
CA ALA A 68 13.66 1.05 5.98
C ALA A 68 13.13 0.96 4.55
N TYR A 69 12.11 0.13 4.32
CA TYR A 69 11.52 -0.03 3.00
C TYR A 69 11.00 1.31 2.48
N PHE A 70 10.21 2.02 3.29
CA PHE A 70 9.61 3.27 2.81
C PHE A 70 10.61 4.40 2.75
N LYS A 71 11.62 4.42 3.62
CA LYS A 71 12.66 5.44 3.55
C LYS A 71 13.43 5.40 2.24
N SER A 72 13.47 4.24 1.59
CA SER A 72 14.14 4.11 0.29
C SER A 72 13.32 4.67 -0.86
N LYS A 73 12.08 5.06 -0.60
CA LYS A 73 11.18 5.56 -1.66
C LYS A 73 11.24 7.06 -1.75
N ASP A 74 11.39 7.58 -2.96
CA ASP A 74 11.50 9.02 -3.18
C ASP A 74 10.26 9.78 -2.77
N TRP A 75 9.09 9.14 -2.87
CA TRP A 75 7.82 9.79 -2.57
C TRP A 75 7.48 9.83 -1.10
N TYR A 76 8.20 9.07 -0.27
CA TYR A 76 7.86 8.97 1.15
C TYR A 76 8.45 10.13 1.95
N ALA A 77 7.61 10.73 2.79
CA ALA A 77 8.04 11.76 3.74
C ALA A 77 7.35 11.50 5.07
N GLY A 78 8.06 10.90 6.02
CA GLY A 78 7.49 10.59 7.33
C GLY A 78 7.37 11.84 8.18
N THR A 79 6.14 12.24 8.46
CA THR A 79 5.85 13.45 9.23
C THR A 79 4.91 13.20 10.41
N ILE A 80 4.19 12.09 10.41
CA ILE A 80 3.17 11.83 11.43
C ILE A 80 3.59 10.63 12.28
N PRO A 81 3.83 10.83 13.59
CA PRO A 81 4.19 9.72 14.48
C PRO A 81 3.13 8.62 14.44
N SER A 82 3.56 7.37 14.56
CA SER A 82 2.65 6.23 14.42
C SER A 82 1.48 6.28 15.40
N ASN A 83 1.72 6.69 16.65
CA ASN A 83 0.64 6.75 17.64
C ASN A 83 -0.38 7.84 17.30
N VAL A 84 0.08 8.96 16.74
CA VAL A 84 -0.82 10.04 16.33
C VAL A 84 -1.64 9.60 15.13
N PHE A 85 -1.00 8.98 14.15
CA PHE A 85 -1.69 8.49 12.97
C PHE A 85 -2.76 7.46 13.35
N ASP A 86 -2.38 6.48 14.16
CA ASP A 86 -3.29 5.37 14.48
C ASP A 86 -4.49 5.85 15.30
N ALA A 87 -4.31 6.89 16.10
CA ALA A 87 -5.41 7.46 16.89
C ALA A 87 -6.41 8.20 15.99
N ASN A 88 -5.98 8.60 14.78
CA ASN A 88 -6.81 9.40 13.88
C ASN A 88 -6.87 8.79 12.48
N GLU A 89 -6.74 7.50 12.36
CA GLU A 89 -6.64 6.82 11.08
C GLU A 89 -7.76 7.21 10.12
N ALA A 90 -8.99 7.22 10.59
CA ALA A 90 -10.14 7.55 9.76
C ALA A 90 -10.10 8.99 9.26
N GLY A 91 -9.40 9.86 9.95
CA GLY A 91 -9.25 11.25 9.53
C GLY A 91 -8.21 11.44 8.43
N TYR A 92 -7.24 10.53 8.34
CA TYR A 92 -6.20 10.61 7.33
C TYR A 92 -6.57 9.83 6.07
N LEU A 93 -7.23 8.68 6.22
CA LEU A 93 -7.55 7.81 5.09
C LEU A 93 -8.90 8.14 4.49
N SER A 94 -8.99 8.05 3.15
CA SER A 94 -10.28 8.13 2.49
C SER A 94 -11.06 6.84 2.75
N ASP A 95 -12.35 6.83 2.39
CA ASP A 95 -13.18 5.64 2.56
C ASP A 95 -12.60 4.46 1.78
N VAL A 96 -12.13 4.71 0.56
CA VAL A 96 -11.53 3.68 -0.28
C VAL A 96 -10.26 3.14 0.37
N GLU A 97 -9.40 4.03 0.83
CA GLU A 97 -8.15 3.64 1.46
C GLU A 97 -8.39 2.83 2.73
N TYR A 98 -9.32 3.28 3.55
CA TYR A 98 -9.64 2.57 4.78
C TYR A 98 -10.15 1.16 4.48
N ALA A 99 -11.08 1.06 3.53
CA ALA A 99 -11.61 -0.24 3.13
C ALA A 99 -10.52 -1.15 2.61
N ASN A 100 -9.59 -0.59 1.84
CA ASN A 100 -8.51 -1.38 1.25
C ASN A 100 -7.52 -1.89 2.30
N THR A 101 -7.22 -1.10 3.33
CA THR A 101 -6.34 -1.58 4.39
C THR A 101 -6.96 -2.78 5.10
N ARG A 102 -8.27 -2.73 5.33
CA ARG A 102 -8.98 -3.84 5.97
C ARG A 102 -9.08 -5.04 5.05
N PHE A 103 -9.29 -4.80 3.76
CA PHE A 103 -9.36 -5.88 2.78
C PHE A 103 -8.03 -6.63 2.70
N ILE A 104 -6.93 -5.90 2.63
CA ILE A 104 -5.60 -6.53 2.55
C ILE A 104 -5.31 -7.29 3.83
N LEU A 105 -5.63 -6.72 4.99
CA LEU A 105 -5.40 -7.39 6.27
C LEU A 105 -6.19 -8.69 6.36
N ASP A 106 -7.45 -8.67 5.93
CA ASP A 106 -8.27 -9.88 5.92
C ASP A 106 -7.71 -10.92 4.98
N TYR A 107 -7.20 -10.49 3.83
CA TYR A 107 -6.56 -11.38 2.88
C TYR A 107 -5.31 -12.03 3.49
N GLU A 108 -4.49 -11.22 4.17
CA GLU A 108 -3.30 -11.73 4.83
C GLU A 108 -3.65 -12.77 5.88
N LYS A 109 -4.69 -12.50 6.67
CA LYS A 109 -5.14 -13.43 7.71
C LYS A 109 -5.66 -14.73 7.12
N ALA A 110 -6.45 -14.63 6.05
CA ALA A 110 -7.05 -15.81 5.45
C ALA A 110 -6.02 -16.67 4.72
N LYS A 111 -5.08 -16.05 4.03
CA LYS A 111 -4.14 -16.79 3.19
C LYS A 111 -2.87 -17.17 3.93
N PHE A 112 -2.37 -16.31 4.80
CA PHE A 112 -1.07 -16.49 5.43
C PHE A 112 -1.12 -16.59 6.95
N GLY A 113 -2.26 -16.30 7.55
CA GLY A 113 -2.40 -16.37 9.00
C GLY A 113 -2.14 -15.06 9.73
N GLY A 114 -1.87 -13.98 9.02
CA GLY A 114 -1.67 -12.67 9.63
C GLY A 114 -0.67 -11.82 8.88
N SER A 115 -0.15 -10.79 9.54
CA SER A 115 0.82 -9.88 8.96
C SER A 115 2.20 -10.53 8.89
N TYR A 116 2.97 -10.19 7.86
CA TYR A 116 4.33 -10.70 7.69
C TYR A 116 5.28 -10.12 8.75
N TYR A 117 5.14 -8.84 9.05
CA TYR A 117 5.95 -8.16 10.06
C TYR A 117 5.22 -7.98 11.37
#